data_666674ac5d3ae3011eb821be9fbf939d
#
_entry.id   666674ac5d3ae3011eb821be9fbf939d
#
_cell.length_a   1.000
_cell.length_b   1.000
_cell.length_c   1.000
_cell.angle_alpha   90.00
_cell.angle_beta   90.00
_cell.angle_gamma   90.00
#
_symmetry.space_group_name_H-M   'P 1'
#
loop_
_entity.id
_entity.type
_entity.pdbx_description
1 polymer ?
#
loop_
_entity_poly.entity_id
_entity_poly.type
_entity_poly.pdbx_seq_one_letter_code
_entity_poly.pdbx_strand_id
1 'polypeptide(L)'
;RDMGLSREQETEYLSSRGHSVPAKTAAYSVNAGLWGTTIGGKETHDPWTEVPEAAFPSAGPLPAGPRDLILGFSKGLPVSLDGKALEGPALVEELNLIGRSFRIGRGVHVGDTVCGIKGRVAFEAPAPLLLIAAHREMEKLVLTGKQAFYKDQAAEYYGQLLHEGLAFDPAMEDLEALIASSQKRVDGEARLRLRERSFEVTGVRSPFSLMNAGATYGEGSSLWTGKEAAGFAKLHALPMVLARRMAKR
;
A
#
# COMPACT_ATOMS: atom_id res chain seq x y z
N ARG A 1 -21.46 -2.37 24.99
CA ARG A 1 -20.47 -3.41 25.29
C ARG A 1 -20.83 -4.15 26.58
N ASP A 2 -21.33 -3.46 27.59
CA ASP A 2 -21.69 -4.06 28.88
C ASP A 2 -22.88 -5.03 28.80
N MET A 3 -23.72 -4.91 27.77
CA MET A 3 -24.82 -5.85 27.51
C MET A 3 -24.37 -7.17 26.87
N GLY A 4 -23.18 -7.24 26.29
CA GLY A 4 -22.61 -8.45 25.71
C GLY A 4 -23.45 -9.16 24.64
N LEU A 5 -24.28 -8.42 23.91
CA LEU A 5 -25.21 -8.99 22.93
C LEU A 5 -24.47 -9.64 21.75
N SER A 6 -24.95 -10.82 21.34
CA SER A 6 -24.57 -11.41 20.05
C SER A 6 -25.21 -10.63 18.90
N ARG A 7 -24.75 -10.82 17.66
CA ARG A 7 -25.35 -10.19 16.46
C ARG A 7 -26.82 -10.56 16.27
N GLU A 8 -27.18 -11.78 16.57
CA GLU A 8 -28.57 -12.23 16.53
C GLU A 8 -29.41 -11.44 17.54
N GLN A 9 -28.91 -11.30 18.77
CA GLN A 9 -29.55 -10.51 19.83
C GLN A 9 -29.61 -9.02 19.52
N GLU A 10 -28.56 -8.46 18.89
CA GLU A 10 -28.56 -7.05 18.39
C GLU A 10 -29.62 -6.86 17.29
N THR A 11 -29.72 -7.82 16.36
CA THR A 11 -30.72 -7.81 15.29
C THR A 11 -32.13 -7.90 15.85
N GLU A 12 -32.37 -8.76 16.80
CA GLU A 12 -33.67 -8.91 17.49
C GLU A 12 -34.03 -7.63 18.27
N TYR A 13 -33.07 -7.08 19.00
CA TYR A 13 -33.23 -5.81 19.70
C TYR A 13 -33.62 -4.65 18.77
N LEU A 14 -32.96 -4.52 17.62
CA LEU A 14 -33.29 -3.50 16.61
C LEU A 14 -34.67 -3.76 15.99
N SER A 15 -34.97 -5.02 15.65
CA SER A 15 -36.24 -5.41 15.06
C SER A 15 -37.41 -5.15 16.01
N SER A 16 -37.26 -5.40 17.31
CA SER A 16 -38.28 -5.12 18.34
C SER A 16 -38.59 -3.62 18.49
N ARG A 17 -37.69 -2.75 17.99
CA ARG A 17 -37.84 -1.30 17.95
C ARG A 17 -38.20 -0.74 16.58
N GLY A 18 -38.61 -1.59 15.64
CA GLY A 18 -39.09 -1.18 14.31
C GLY A 18 -37.96 -0.94 13.28
N HIS A 19 -36.70 -1.30 13.58
CA HIS A 19 -35.59 -1.20 12.65
C HIS A 19 -35.35 -2.50 11.95
N SER A 20 -35.40 -2.51 10.62
CA SER A 20 -35.06 -3.69 9.80
C SER A 20 -33.56 -3.77 9.57
N VAL A 21 -32.95 -4.93 9.85
CA VAL A 21 -31.54 -5.22 9.55
C VAL A 21 -31.49 -6.16 8.35
N PRO A 22 -30.86 -5.74 7.21
CA PRO A 22 -30.72 -6.62 6.05
C PRO A 22 -29.94 -7.89 6.39
N ALA A 23 -30.37 -9.05 5.86
CA ALA A 23 -29.74 -10.36 6.14
C ALA A 23 -28.25 -10.40 5.81
N LYS A 24 -27.79 -9.66 4.77
CA LYS A 24 -26.37 -9.54 4.40
C LYS A 24 -25.56 -8.80 5.49
N THR A 25 -26.13 -7.82 6.13
CA THR A 25 -25.49 -7.05 7.22
C THR A 25 -25.41 -7.89 8.50
N ALA A 26 -26.34 -8.83 8.71
CA ALA A 26 -26.30 -9.75 9.83
C ALA A 26 -25.17 -10.77 9.72
N ALA A 27 -24.73 -11.13 8.49
CA ALA A 27 -23.69 -12.11 8.25
C ALA A 27 -22.27 -11.54 8.38
N TYR A 28 -22.06 -10.32 7.88
CA TYR A 28 -20.75 -9.64 7.86
C TYR A 28 -20.85 -8.22 8.39
N SER A 29 -19.81 -7.80 9.12
CA SER A 29 -19.58 -6.40 9.43
C SER A 29 -18.83 -5.78 8.25
N VAL A 30 -19.45 -4.83 7.58
CA VAL A 30 -18.86 -4.17 6.41
C VAL A 30 -18.67 -2.69 6.74
N ASN A 31 -17.42 -2.25 6.70
CA ASN A 31 -17.07 -0.83 6.86
C ASN A 31 -16.49 -0.34 5.54
N ALA A 32 -17.20 0.58 4.89
CA ALA A 32 -16.79 1.17 3.63
C ALA A 32 -16.36 2.63 3.82
N GLY A 33 -15.30 3.03 3.15
CA GLY A 33 -14.78 4.38 3.13
C GLY A 33 -14.02 4.67 1.84
N LEU A 34 -13.46 5.87 1.74
CA LEU A 34 -12.70 6.32 0.59
C LEU A 34 -11.55 5.36 0.23
N TRP A 35 -10.84 4.87 1.22
CA TRP A 35 -9.66 4.01 1.04
C TRP A 35 -9.98 2.53 0.79
N GLY A 36 -11.25 2.15 0.84
CA GLY A 36 -11.66 0.77 0.59
C GLY A 36 -12.73 0.29 1.57
N THR A 37 -12.89 -1.01 1.60
CA THR A 37 -13.89 -1.70 2.40
C THR A 37 -13.24 -2.80 3.20
N THR A 38 -13.58 -2.91 4.50
CA THR A 38 -13.23 -4.06 5.33
C THR A 38 -14.45 -4.90 5.62
N ILE A 39 -14.25 -6.22 5.73
CA ILE A 39 -15.29 -7.23 5.90
C ILE A 39 -14.86 -8.14 7.04
N GLY A 40 -15.65 -8.16 8.12
CA GLY A 40 -15.43 -9.03 9.29
C GLY A 40 -16.62 -9.94 9.55
N GLY A 41 -16.43 -11.03 10.24
CA GLY A 41 -17.47 -12.00 10.61
C GLY A 41 -17.32 -13.35 9.93
N LYS A 42 -18.10 -14.33 10.33
CA LYS A 42 -18.11 -15.71 9.79
C LYS A 42 -16.71 -16.28 9.55
N GLU A 43 -16.35 -16.49 8.29
CA GLU A 43 -15.10 -17.12 7.86
C GLU A 43 -13.85 -16.36 8.33
N THR A 44 -13.97 -15.05 8.66
CA THR A 44 -12.82 -14.31 9.16
C THR A 44 -12.42 -14.70 10.59
N HIS A 45 -13.25 -15.42 11.32
CA HIS A 45 -12.92 -15.91 12.67
C HIS A 45 -11.93 -17.09 12.66
N ASP A 46 -11.83 -17.81 11.54
CA ASP A 46 -10.88 -18.91 11.37
C ASP A 46 -9.78 -18.50 10.39
N PRO A 47 -8.50 -18.51 10.78
CA PRO A 47 -7.40 -18.07 9.91
C PRO A 47 -7.18 -18.96 8.68
N TRP A 48 -7.74 -20.15 8.65
CA TRP A 48 -7.60 -21.11 7.54
C TRP A 48 -8.77 -21.11 6.55
N THR A 49 -9.94 -20.65 6.97
CA THR A 49 -11.15 -20.68 6.14
C THR A 49 -11.11 -19.58 5.08
N GLU A 50 -11.39 -19.94 3.82
CA GLU A 50 -11.49 -19.00 2.70
C GLU A 50 -12.71 -18.07 2.85
N VAL A 51 -12.52 -16.80 2.57
CA VAL A 51 -13.62 -15.82 2.53
C VAL A 51 -14.27 -15.90 1.14
N PRO A 52 -15.58 -16.23 1.05
CA PRO A 52 -16.23 -16.46 -0.23
C PRO A 52 -16.32 -15.16 -1.07
N GLU A 53 -16.31 -15.33 -2.39
CA GLU A 53 -16.44 -14.23 -3.37
C GLU A 53 -17.65 -13.32 -3.09
N ALA A 54 -18.76 -13.92 -2.66
CA ALA A 54 -20.00 -13.20 -2.34
C ALA A 54 -19.91 -12.25 -1.13
N ALA A 55 -18.87 -12.40 -0.29
CA ALA A 55 -18.63 -11.47 0.82
C ALA A 55 -18.13 -10.10 0.34
N PHE A 56 -17.43 -10.06 -0.80
CA PHE A 56 -16.88 -8.83 -1.35
C PHE A 56 -17.96 -7.97 -2.02
N PRO A 57 -17.88 -6.62 -1.89
CA PRO A 57 -18.92 -5.72 -2.40
C PRO A 57 -18.93 -5.61 -3.93
N SER A 58 -17.79 -5.74 -4.60
CA SER A 58 -17.74 -5.63 -6.05
C SER A 58 -18.22 -6.92 -6.72
N ALA A 59 -19.32 -6.79 -7.44
CA ALA A 59 -19.93 -7.82 -8.27
C ALA A 59 -20.11 -7.28 -9.70
N GLY A 60 -20.23 -8.17 -10.67
CA GLY A 60 -20.48 -7.79 -12.06
C GLY A 60 -19.56 -8.49 -13.04
N PRO A 61 -19.75 -8.29 -14.34
CA PRO A 61 -18.91 -8.88 -15.37
C PRO A 61 -17.51 -8.27 -15.33
N LEU A 62 -16.52 -9.11 -15.60
CA LEU A 62 -15.14 -8.67 -15.76
C LEU A 62 -14.96 -7.96 -17.11
N PRO A 63 -14.04 -6.99 -17.21
CA PRO A 63 -13.66 -6.40 -18.48
C PRO A 63 -13.13 -7.45 -19.46
N ALA A 64 -13.38 -7.24 -20.75
CA ALA A 64 -13.02 -8.20 -21.80
C ALA A 64 -11.50 -8.35 -22.03
N GLY A 65 -10.69 -7.48 -21.45
CA GLY A 65 -9.23 -7.52 -21.62
C GLY A 65 -8.50 -6.61 -20.63
N PRO A 66 -7.16 -6.54 -20.73
CA PRO A 66 -6.35 -5.68 -19.86
C PRO A 66 -6.62 -4.20 -20.14
N ARG A 67 -6.40 -3.35 -19.14
CA ARG A 67 -6.46 -1.89 -19.23
C ARG A 67 -5.16 -1.28 -18.75
N ASP A 68 -4.62 -0.37 -19.55
CA ASP A 68 -3.51 0.46 -19.12
C ASP A 68 -4.03 1.74 -18.46
N LEU A 69 -3.36 2.18 -17.40
CA LEU A 69 -3.60 3.43 -16.69
C LEU A 69 -2.30 4.22 -16.58
N ILE A 70 -2.40 5.55 -16.55
CA ILE A 70 -1.29 6.44 -16.24
C ILE A 70 -1.65 7.26 -14.99
N LEU A 71 -0.86 7.11 -13.94
CA LEU A 71 -0.96 7.91 -12.72
C LEU A 71 0.14 8.98 -12.72
N GLY A 72 -0.25 10.24 -12.62
CA GLY A 72 0.66 11.36 -12.46
C GLY A 72 0.86 11.74 -11.01
N PHE A 73 2.10 12.05 -10.65
CA PHE A 73 2.50 12.45 -9.30
C PHE A 73 3.19 13.81 -9.32
N SER A 74 2.93 14.63 -8.30
CA SER A 74 3.68 15.85 -8.01
C SER A 74 4.02 15.91 -6.53
N LYS A 75 5.32 16.01 -6.23
CA LYS A 75 5.85 15.98 -4.85
C LYS A 75 5.32 14.78 -4.05
N GLY A 76 5.23 13.62 -4.70
CA GLY A 76 4.73 12.39 -4.12
C GLY A 76 3.20 12.26 -4.02
N LEU A 77 2.45 13.32 -4.30
CA LEU A 77 0.98 13.27 -4.27
C LEU A 77 0.43 12.89 -5.64
N PRO A 78 -0.58 12.00 -5.73
CA PRO A 78 -1.25 11.70 -6.98
C PRO A 78 -2.08 12.91 -7.42
N VAL A 79 -1.89 13.38 -8.66
CA VAL A 79 -2.51 14.60 -9.19
C VAL A 79 -3.27 14.39 -10.49
N SER A 80 -3.08 13.26 -11.17
CA SER A 80 -3.79 12.96 -12.40
C SER A 80 -3.95 11.47 -12.66
N LEU A 81 -5.02 11.14 -13.40
CA LEU A 81 -5.32 9.80 -13.92
C LEU A 81 -5.59 9.90 -15.41
N ASP A 82 -4.84 9.12 -16.22
CA ASP A 82 -4.92 9.10 -17.69
C ASP A 82 -4.81 10.52 -18.31
N GLY A 83 -3.95 11.36 -17.74
CA GLY A 83 -3.72 12.76 -18.18
C GLY A 83 -4.77 13.77 -17.71
N LYS A 84 -5.86 13.33 -17.07
CA LYS A 84 -6.87 14.20 -16.48
C LYS A 84 -6.45 14.59 -15.06
N ALA A 85 -6.28 15.89 -14.79
CA ALA A 85 -6.07 16.38 -13.44
C ALA A 85 -7.31 16.12 -12.55
N LEU A 86 -7.10 15.58 -11.37
CA LEU A 86 -8.15 15.26 -10.40
C LEU A 86 -7.68 15.64 -8.99
N GLU A 87 -8.64 16.13 -8.19
CA GLU A 87 -8.45 16.28 -6.75
C GLU A 87 -8.31 14.92 -6.09
N GLY A 88 -7.51 14.84 -5.00
CA GLY A 88 -7.16 13.59 -4.35
C GLY A 88 -8.32 12.63 -4.07
N PRO A 89 -9.41 13.06 -3.40
CA PRO A 89 -10.57 12.20 -3.15
C PRO A 89 -11.22 11.68 -4.44
N ALA A 90 -11.42 12.53 -5.45
CA ALA A 90 -12.03 12.14 -6.72
C ALA A 90 -11.14 11.15 -7.50
N LEU A 91 -9.81 11.33 -7.44
CA LEU A 91 -8.87 10.40 -8.05
C LEU A 91 -8.95 9.02 -7.40
N VAL A 92 -9.00 8.97 -6.07
CA VAL A 92 -9.11 7.71 -5.30
C VAL A 92 -10.44 7.02 -5.60
N GLU A 93 -11.55 7.74 -5.67
CA GLU A 93 -12.87 7.18 -6.01
C GLU A 93 -12.88 6.57 -7.42
N GLU A 94 -12.38 7.31 -8.43
CA GLU A 94 -12.31 6.83 -9.80
C GLU A 94 -11.40 5.60 -9.93
N LEU A 95 -10.25 5.63 -9.27
CA LEU A 95 -9.31 4.50 -9.25
C LEU A 95 -9.89 3.27 -8.53
N ASN A 96 -10.67 3.47 -7.46
CA ASN A 96 -11.42 2.40 -6.81
C ASN A 96 -12.45 1.77 -7.73
N LEU A 97 -13.22 2.57 -8.48
CA LEU A 97 -14.20 2.05 -9.45
C LEU A 97 -13.52 1.21 -10.53
N ILE A 98 -12.44 1.71 -11.10
CA ILE A 98 -11.66 1.00 -12.12
C ILE A 98 -11.09 -0.31 -11.53
N GLY A 99 -10.39 -0.25 -10.41
CA GLY A 99 -9.76 -1.42 -9.82
C GLY A 99 -10.76 -2.49 -9.37
N ARG A 100 -11.92 -2.08 -8.83
CA ARG A 100 -13.03 -2.99 -8.50
C ARG A 100 -13.55 -3.74 -9.72
N SER A 101 -13.65 -3.11 -10.89
CA SER A 101 -14.12 -3.79 -12.11
C SER A 101 -13.20 -4.94 -12.51
N PHE A 102 -11.90 -4.87 -12.16
CA PHE A 102 -10.91 -5.94 -12.34
C PHE A 102 -10.76 -6.85 -11.11
N ARG A 103 -11.55 -6.66 -10.05
CA ARG A 103 -11.44 -7.39 -8.77
C ARG A 103 -10.05 -7.26 -8.12
N ILE A 104 -9.36 -6.16 -8.39
CA ILE A 104 -8.08 -5.81 -7.77
C ILE A 104 -8.32 -5.34 -6.34
N GLY A 105 -7.34 -5.52 -5.48
CA GLY A 105 -7.34 -4.96 -4.13
C GLY A 105 -8.04 -5.82 -3.10
N ARG A 106 -8.41 -7.05 -3.42
CA ARG A 106 -8.98 -8.01 -2.48
C ARG A 106 -7.89 -8.77 -1.77
N GLY A 107 -8.09 -8.96 -0.48
CA GLY A 107 -7.18 -9.72 0.35
C GLY A 107 -7.75 -10.03 1.72
N VAL A 108 -6.94 -10.70 2.51
CA VAL A 108 -7.20 -11.00 3.91
C VAL A 108 -5.99 -10.55 4.71
N HIS A 109 -6.23 -9.80 5.77
CA HIS A 109 -5.20 -9.34 6.69
C HIS A 109 -5.39 -10.00 8.06
N VAL A 110 -4.29 -10.49 8.62
CA VAL A 110 -4.20 -10.92 10.02
C VAL A 110 -3.26 -9.98 10.72
N GLY A 111 -3.72 -9.30 11.76
CA GLY A 111 -2.92 -8.32 12.49
C GLY A 111 -3.37 -8.12 13.92
N ASP A 112 -2.63 -7.29 14.63
CA ASP A 112 -2.97 -6.92 16.00
C ASP A 112 -4.05 -5.82 16.00
N THR A 113 -5.00 -5.96 16.92
CA THR A 113 -5.82 -4.83 17.34
C THR A 113 -4.99 -3.94 18.27
N VAL A 114 -5.46 -2.72 18.53
CA VAL A 114 -4.82 -1.79 19.49
C VAL A 114 -4.57 -2.42 20.87
N CYS A 115 -5.38 -3.43 21.25
CA CYS A 115 -5.21 -4.17 22.50
C CYS A 115 -4.26 -5.39 22.39
N GLY A 116 -3.56 -5.57 21.26
CA GLY A 116 -2.65 -6.70 21.03
C GLY A 116 -3.34 -8.05 20.78
N ILE A 117 -4.67 -8.05 20.54
CA ILE A 117 -5.41 -9.27 20.21
C ILE A 117 -5.40 -9.45 18.70
N LYS A 118 -5.02 -10.66 18.23
CA LYS A 118 -5.06 -10.97 16.80
C LYS A 118 -6.47 -10.91 16.25
N GLY A 119 -6.63 -10.14 15.17
CA GLY A 119 -7.85 -10.06 14.39
C GLY A 119 -7.57 -10.47 12.94
N ARG A 120 -8.61 -10.90 12.25
CA ARG A 120 -8.56 -11.20 10.82
C ARG A 120 -9.71 -10.50 10.12
N VAL A 121 -9.40 -9.81 9.05
CA VAL A 121 -10.40 -9.11 8.23
C VAL A 121 -10.14 -9.37 6.75
N ALA A 122 -11.19 -9.52 5.96
CA ALA A 122 -11.09 -9.40 4.51
C ALA A 122 -11.22 -7.93 4.12
N PHE A 123 -10.65 -7.55 3.00
CA PHE A 123 -10.71 -6.19 2.50
C PHE A 123 -10.77 -6.13 0.98
N GLU A 124 -11.29 -5.01 0.47
CA GLU A 124 -11.24 -4.62 -0.93
C GLU A 124 -10.82 -3.15 -1.00
N ALA A 125 -9.56 -2.91 -1.39
CA ALA A 125 -8.93 -1.60 -1.39
C ALA A 125 -8.09 -1.38 -2.67
N PRO A 126 -8.73 -1.25 -3.86
CA PRO A 126 -8.02 -1.17 -5.12
C PRO A 126 -7.12 0.06 -5.24
N ALA A 127 -7.66 1.27 -4.99
CA ALA A 127 -6.92 2.50 -5.14
C ALA A 127 -5.65 2.56 -4.28
N PRO A 128 -5.68 2.24 -2.97
CA PRO A 128 -4.47 2.21 -2.15
C PRO A 128 -3.38 1.29 -2.72
N LEU A 129 -3.72 0.08 -3.15
CA LEU A 129 -2.74 -0.85 -3.68
C LEU A 129 -2.12 -0.37 -4.99
N LEU A 130 -2.93 0.16 -5.91
CA LEU A 130 -2.46 0.72 -7.18
C LEU A 130 -1.58 1.95 -6.95
N LEU A 131 -2.01 2.87 -6.08
CA LEU A 131 -1.26 4.08 -5.73
C LEU A 131 0.07 3.76 -5.05
N ILE A 132 0.06 2.89 -4.04
CA ILE A 132 1.28 2.50 -3.32
C ILE A 132 2.29 1.84 -4.26
N ALA A 133 1.84 0.94 -5.13
CA ALA A 133 2.73 0.27 -6.07
C ALA A 133 3.33 1.26 -7.07
N ALA A 134 2.52 2.12 -7.68
CA ALA A 134 2.96 3.13 -8.62
C ALA A 134 3.94 4.14 -7.99
N HIS A 135 3.59 4.63 -6.80
CA HIS A 135 4.40 5.58 -6.04
C HIS A 135 5.75 4.98 -5.63
N ARG A 136 5.79 3.74 -5.15
CA ARG A 136 7.04 3.05 -4.80
C ARG A 136 7.99 2.89 -5.99
N GLU A 137 7.48 2.58 -7.18
CA GLU A 137 8.32 2.51 -8.37
C GLU A 137 8.86 3.91 -8.77
N MET A 138 8.07 4.97 -8.58
CA MET A 138 8.52 6.34 -8.77
C MET A 138 9.62 6.72 -7.78
N GLU A 139 9.46 6.39 -6.50
CA GLU A 139 10.47 6.62 -5.46
C GLU A 139 11.79 5.90 -5.78
N LYS A 140 11.74 4.65 -6.22
CA LYS A 140 12.94 3.89 -6.63
C LYS A 140 13.72 4.58 -7.75
N LEU A 141 13.01 5.27 -8.65
CA LEU A 141 13.63 5.99 -9.76
C LEU A 141 14.32 7.29 -9.32
N VAL A 142 13.80 7.95 -8.28
CA VAL A 142 14.15 9.33 -7.90
C VAL A 142 14.98 9.40 -6.61
N LEU A 143 14.72 8.52 -5.65
CA LEU A 143 15.40 8.54 -4.35
C LEU A 143 16.68 7.70 -4.38
N THR A 144 17.68 8.14 -3.62
CA THR A 144 18.82 7.24 -3.32
C THR A 144 18.36 6.10 -2.42
N GLY A 145 19.07 4.97 -2.47
CA GLY A 145 18.72 3.81 -1.62
C GLY A 145 18.67 4.13 -0.12
N LYS A 146 19.52 5.07 0.35
CA LYS A 146 19.49 5.50 1.77
C LYS A 146 18.27 6.34 2.09
N GLN A 147 17.86 7.25 1.18
CA GLN A 147 16.63 8.03 1.36
C GLN A 147 15.40 7.12 1.38
N ALA A 148 15.29 6.19 0.43
CA ALA A 148 14.20 5.23 0.38
C ALA A 148 14.11 4.41 1.67
N PHE A 149 15.25 3.90 2.17
CA PHE A 149 15.30 3.13 3.41
C PHE A 149 14.73 3.89 4.62
N TYR A 150 15.21 5.12 4.86
CA TYR A 150 14.74 5.91 6.01
C TYR A 150 13.29 6.36 5.86
N LYS A 151 12.86 6.71 4.63
CA LYS A 151 11.47 7.06 4.36
C LYS A 151 10.54 5.88 4.64
N ASP A 152 10.92 4.66 4.24
CA ASP A 152 10.12 3.46 4.48
C ASP A 152 9.97 3.15 5.98
N GLN A 153 11.04 3.33 6.78
CA GLN A 153 10.98 3.19 8.25
C GLN A 153 10.03 4.23 8.87
N ALA A 154 10.13 5.49 8.43
CA ALA A 154 9.25 6.56 8.90
C ALA A 154 7.78 6.30 8.53
N ALA A 155 7.53 5.84 7.30
CA ALA A 155 6.18 5.55 6.82
C ALA A 155 5.53 4.36 7.56
N GLU A 156 6.31 3.33 7.88
CA GLU A 156 5.83 2.18 8.68
C GLU A 156 5.42 2.62 10.08
N TYR A 157 6.27 3.39 10.75
CA TYR A 157 5.97 3.89 12.09
C TYR A 157 4.81 4.90 12.09
N TYR A 158 4.73 5.76 11.08
CA TYR A 158 3.60 6.66 10.87
C TYR A 158 2.28 5.89 10.75
N GLY A 159 2.27 4.82 9.96
CA GLY A 159 1.10 3.95 9.80
C GLY A 159 0.69 3.26 11.11
N GLN A 160 1.66 2.84 11.92
CA GLN A 160 1.41 2.25 13.24
C GLN A 160 0.76 3.27 14.19
N LEU A 161 1.29 4.48 14.29
CA LEU A 161 0.71 5.53 15.14
C LEU A 161 -0.72 5.89 14.71
N LEU A 162 -0.98 5.98 13.40
CA LEU A 162 -2.34 6.17 12.89
C LEU A 162 -3.29 5.03 13.28
N HIS A 163 -2.83 3.78 13.15
CA HIS A 163 -3.62 2.60 13.54
C HIS A 163 -3.97 2.61 15.04
N GLU A 164 -3.06 3.08 15.87
CA GLU A 164 -3.25 3.20 17.31
C GLU A 164 -4.12 4.42 17.72
N GLY A 165 -4.52 5.27 16.77
CA GLY A 165 -5.30 6.48 17.04
C GLY A 165 -4.49 7.66 17.55
N LEU A 166 -3.17 7.64 17.38
CA LEU A 166 -2.21 8.63 17.86
C LEU A 166 -1.92 9.75 16.83
N ALA A 167 -2.90 10.11 16.02
CA ALA A 167 -2.75 11.11 14.95
C ALA A 167 -2.31 12.51 15.44
N PHE A 168 -2.49 12.81 16.72
CA PHE A 168 -2.11 14.08 17.34
C PHE A 168 -0.85 13.99 18.21
N ASP A 169 -0.13 12.86 18.17
CA ASP A 169 1.16 12.75 18.83
C ASP A 169 2.18 13.66 18.12
N PRO A 170 3.02 14.44 18.84
CA PRO A 170 4.02 15.31 18.22
C PRO A 170 4.98 14.58 17.27
N ALA A 171 5.27 13.29 17.50
CA ALA A 171 6.08 12.48 16.60
C ALA A 171 5.52 12.37 15.18
N MET A 172 4.20 12.56 15.00
CA MET A 172 3.56 12.57 13.69
C MET A 172 4.06 13.74 12.84
N GLU A 173 4.21 14.94 13.42
CA GLU A 173 4.72 16.12 12.73
C GLU A 173 6.17 15.92 12.28
N ASP A 174 7.02 15.32 13.12
CA ASP A 174 8.41 15.01 12.78
C ASP A 174 8.50 14.00 11.62
N LEU A 175 7.67 12.94 11.66
CA LEU A 175 7.60 11.93 10.60
C LEU A 175 7.07 12.53 9.29
N GLU A 176 6.04 13.37 9.35
CA GLU A 176 5.48 14.06 8.20
C GLU A 176 6.51 14.99 7.55
N ALA A 177 7.28 15.73 8.35
CA ALA A 177 8.34 16.60 7.87
C ALA A 177 9.44 15.81 7.13
N LEU A 178 9.85 14.65 7.67
CA LEU A 178 10.81 13.75 7.03
C LEU A 178 10.24 13.18 5.72
N ILE A 179 9.03 12.67 5.74
CA ILE A 179 8.36 12.13 4.55
C ILE A 179 8.23 13.22 3.49
N ALA A 180 7.67 14.39 3.82
CA ALA A 180 7.51 15.50 2.90
C ALA A 180 8.84 15.98 2.30
N SER A 181 9.90 15.98 3.10
CA SER A 181 11.24 16.32 2.61
C SER A 181 11.74 15.33 1.57
N SER A 182 11.49 14.05 1.73
CA SER A 182 11.88 13.00 0.78
C SER A 182 11.09 13.10 -0.54
N GLN A 183 9.86 13.59 -0.50
CA GLN A 183 8.95 13.64 -1.64
C GLN A 183 9.15 14.84 -2.58
N LYS A 184 9.99 15.81 -2.23
CA LYS A 184 10.16 17.08 -2.99
C LYS A 184 10.46 16.91 -4.48
N ARG A 185 11.01 15.77 -4.90
CA ARG A 185 11.38 15.46 -6.29
C ARG A 185 10.66 14.23 -6.85
N VAL A 186 9.68 13.70 -6.13
CA VAL A 186 8.89 12.57 -6.59
C VAL A 186 7.77 13.08 -7.50
N ASP A 187 8.20 13.53 -8.68
CA ASP A 187 7.34 14.07 -9.75
C ASP A 187 7.48 13.20 -11.00
N GLY A 188 6.38 12.93 -11.66
CA GLY A 188 6.38 12.18 -12.91
C GLY A 188 5.15 11.30 -13.09
N GLU A 189 5.28 10.27 -13.88
CA GLU A 189 4.18 9.39 -14.24
C GLU A 189 4.57 7.92 -14.10
N ALA A 190 3.60 7.13 -13.62
CA ALA A 190 3.68 5.67 -13.58
C ALA A 190 2.58 5.07 -14.45
N ARG A 191 2.95 4.10 -15.28
CA ARG A 191 2.02 3.33 -16.11
C ARG A 191 1.76 1.99 -15.48
N LEU A 192 0.49 1.66 -15.26
CA LEU A 192 0.03 0.39 -14.73
C LEU A 192 -0.75 -0.36 -15.79
N ARG A 193 -0.62 -1.68 -15.80
CA ARG A 193 -1.46 -2.58 -16.59
C ARG A 193 -2.30 -3.44 -15.67
N LEU A 194 -3.62 -3.29 -15.78
CA LEU A 194 -4.61 -4.03 -15.00
C LEU A 194 -5.05 -5.28 -15.76
N ARG A 195 -5.17 -6.38 -15.04
CA ARG A 195 -5.78 -7.65 -15.47
C ARG A 195 -6.73 -8.14 -14.38
N GLU A 196 -7.50 -9.16 -14.67
CA GLU A 196 -8.33 -9.77 -13.63
C GLU A 196 -7.48 -10.14 -12.39
N ARG A 197 -7.86 -9.59 -11.23
CA ARG A 197 -7.26 -9.81 -9.91
C ARG A 197 -5.77 -9.49 -9.78
N SER A 198 -5.18 -8.85 -10.79
CA SER A 198 -3.75 -8.53 -10.79
C SER A 198 -3.46 -7.23 -11.51
N PHE A 199 -2.30 -6.68 -11.20
CA PHE A 199 -1.76 -5.52 -11.91
C PHE A 199 -0.23 -5.55 -11.87
N GLU A 200 0.38 -4.80 -12.76
CA GLU A 200 1.82 -4.55 -12.78
C GLU A 200 2.09 -3.08 -13.10
N VAL A 201 3.16 -2.52 -12.54
CA VAL A 201 3.70 -1.22 -12.98
C VAL A 201 4.63 -1.49 -14.16
N THR A 202 4.22 -1.08 -15.36
CA THR A 202 4.93 -1.39 -16.61
C THR A 202 5.96 -0.34 -16.99
N GLY A 203 5.99 0.79 -16.30
CA GLY A 203 6.99 1.83 -16.52
C GLY A 203 6.77 3.06 -15.65
N VAL A 204 7.86 3.77 -15.39
CA VAL A 204 7.86 5.04 -14.67
C VAL A 204 8.77 6.03 -15.39
N ARG A 205 8.39 7.31 -15.36
CA ARG A 205 9.21 8.41 -15.90
C ARG A 205 9.18 9.61 -14.97
N SER A 206 10.32 10.27 -14.82
CA SER A 206 10.48 11.46 -13.98
C SER A 206 11.55 12.39 -14.56
N PRO A 207 11.37 13.72 -14.49
CA PRO A 207 12.45 14.66 -14.79
C PRO A 207 13.62 14.54 -13.80
N PHE A 208 13.40 13.96 -12.62
CA PHE A 208 14.41 13.76 -11.58
C PHE A 208 14.97 12.33 -11.55
N SER A 209 14.80 11.56 -12.62
CA SER A 209 15.29 10.17 -12.73
C SER A 209 16.79 10.07 -12.50
N LEU A 210 17.20 9.29 -11.52
CA LEU A 210 18.62 9.00 -11.28
C LEU A 210 19.24 8.14 -12.39
N MET A 211 18.44 7.46 -13.21
CA MET A 211 18.93 6.74 -14.38
C MET A 211 19.43 7.69 -15.49
N ASN A 212 18.97 8.95 -15.50
CA ASN A 212 19.37 9.97 -16.47
C ASN A 212 20.59 10.78 -15.99
N ALA A 213 21.14 10.48 -14.83
CA ALA A 213 22.23 11.25 -14.21
C ALA A 213 23.63 10.92 -14.77
N GLY A 214 23.71 10.41 -15.99
CA GLY A 214 24.99 10.10 -16.65
C GLY A 214 25.69 8.81 -16.20
N ALA A 215 25.01 8.00 -15.37
CA ALA A 215 25.47 6.68 -14.96
C ALA A 215 24.68 5.61 -15.70
N THR A 216 25.40 4.70 -16.38
CA THR A 216 24.78 3.52 -16.99
C THR A 216 25.06 2.28 -16.15
N TYR A 217 24.06 1.41 -16.02
CA TYR A 217 24.25 0.09 -15.45
C TYR A 217 24.87 -0.81 -16.50
N GLY A 218 26.08 -1.38 -16.20
CA GLY A 218 26.77 -2.30 -17.08
C GLY A 218 28.16 -1.83 -17.55
N GLU A 219 28.64 -2.39 -18.65
CA GLU A 219 30.03 -2.29 -19.14
C GLU A 219 30.47 -0.88 -19.58
N GLY A 220 29.55 0.03 -19.82
CA GLY A 220 29.81 1.38 -20.34
C GLY A 220 29.96 2.48 -19.29
N SER A 221 30.03 2.18 -17.99
CA SER A 221 30.17 3.21 -16.95
C SER A 221 31.53 3.86 -16.96
N SER A 222 31.58 5.18 -17.21
CA SER A 222 32.80 5.99 -17.13
C SER A 222 33.07 6.58 -15.74
N LEU A 223 32.19 6.34 -14.77
CA LEU A 223 32.26 6.95 -13.44
C LEU A 223 33.20 6.24 -12.47
N TRP A 224 33.63 5.03 -12.78
CA TRP A 224 34.55 4.24 -11.94
C TRP A 224 35.29 3.20 -12.78
N THR A 225 36.44 2.74 -12.25
CA THR A 225 37.28 1.72 -12.85
C THR A 225 37.20 0.38 -12.11
N GLY A 226 37.61 -0.70 -12.76
CA GLY A 226 37.67 -2.00 -12.08
C GLY A 226 38.63 -2.04 -10.88
N LYS A 227 39.70 -1.22 -10.89
CA LYS A 227 40.62 -1.08 -9.73
C LYS A 227 39.93 -0.41 -8.54
N GLU A 228 39.17 0.63 -8.78
CA GLU A 228 38.36 1.30 -7.72
C GLU A 228 37.29 0.37 -7.17
N ALA A 229 36.57 -0.37 -8.03
CA ALA A 229 35.60 -1.37 -7.61
C ALA A 229 36.23 -2.47 -6.74
N ALA A 230 37.38 -2.99 -7.11
CA ALA A 230 38.10 -4.00 -6.33
C ALA A 230 38.55 -3.45 -4.96
N GLY A 231 39.05 -2.21 -4.92
CA GLY A 231 39.38 -1.51 -3.67
C GLY A 231 38.19 -1.32 -2.76
N PHE A 232 37.08 -0.84 -3.31
CA PHE A 232 35.81 -0.68 -2.59
C PHE A 232 35.30 -2.01 -2.03
N ALA A 233 35.24 -3.07 -2.85
CA ALA A 233 34.76 -4.39 -2.40
C ALA A 233 35.60 -4.95 -1.24
N LYS A 234 36.94 -4.78 -1.31
CA LYS A 234 37.84 -5.21 -0.25
C LYS A 234 37.57 -4.48 1.07
N LEU A 235 37.44 -3.14 1.04
CA LEU A 235 37.19 -2.33 2.23
C LEU A 235 35.78 -2.56 2.78
N HIS A 236 34.79 -2.63 1.92
CA HIS A 236 33.41 -2.85 2.29
C HIS A 236 33.17 -4.22 2.96
N ALA A 237 33.90 -5.24 2.53
CA ALA A 237 33.82 -6.58 3.13
C ALA A 237 34.61 -6.73 4.45
N LEU A 238 35.46 -5.75 4.82
CA LEU A 238 36.38 -5.89 5.96
C LEU A 238 35.67 -6.20 7.29
N PRO A 239 34.58 -5.53 7.70
CA PRO A 239 33.89 -5.84 8.95
C PRO A 239 33.40 -7.29 8.99
N MET A 240 32.83 -7.79 7.90
CA MET A 240 32.35 -9.18 7.79
C MET A 240 33.52 -10.18 7.90
N VAL A 241 34.66 -9.90 7.24
CA VAL A 241 35.84 -10.75 7.30
C VAL A 241 36.42 -10.81 8.71
N LEU A 242 36.48 -9.67 9.41
CA LEU A 242 36.97 -9.61 10.80
C LEU A 242 36.05 -10.38 11.74
N ALA A 243 34.73 -10.17 11.65
CA ALA A 243 33.75 -10.89 12.44
C ALA A 243 33.87 -12.42 12.26
N ARG A 244 34.01 -12.87 11.01
CA ARG A 244 34.17 -14.30 10.68
C ARG A 244 35.48 -14.90 11.20
N ARG A 245 36.57 -14.11 11.25
CA ARG A 245 37.84 -14.56 11.85
C ARG A 245 37.72 -14.78 13.35
N MET A 246 36.97 -13.91 14.03
CA MET A 246 36.73 -14.03 15.49
C MET A 246 35.83 -15.21 15.84
N ALA A 247 34.82 -15.49 15.01
CA ALA A 247 33.91 -16.63 15.21
C ALA A 247 34.59 -18.02 15.03
N LYS A 248 35.82 -18.08 14.51
CA LYS A 248 36.59 -19.31 14.33
C LYS A 248 37.63 -19.54 15.44
N ARG A 249 37.69 -18.67 16.43
CA ARG A 249 38.50 -18.82 17.67
C ARG A 249 37.64 -19.39 18.79
#